data_263144e0f0b7b0b351d037a7fbabb8b1
#
_entry.id   263144e0f0b7b0b351d037a7fbabb8b1
#
_cell.length_a   1.000
_cell.length_b   1.000
_cell.length_c   1.000
_cell.angle_alpha   90.00
_cell.angle_beta   90.00
_cell.angle_gamma   90.00
#
_symmetry.space_group_name_H-M   'P 1'
#
loop_
_entity.id
_entity.type
_entity.pdbx_description
1 polymer ?
#
loop_
_entity_poly.entity_id
_entity_poly.type
_entity_poly.pdbx_seq_one_letter_code
_entity_poly.pdbx_strand_id
1 'polypeptide(L)'
;ARDTEAHFEVLKNWLESYKPEELFDENGAVKPEVTAFMPTGELRIGENPNANGGRIREELKLPKLEDYEVKEVAEYGHGWGQLEATRRLGVYTRDIIKNNPDSFRIFGPDETASNRLQAAYDVTNKQWDAGYLSAQVDEHMAVTGQVTEQLSEHQMEGFLEGYLLTGRHGIWSSYESFVHVIDSMLNQHA
;
A
#
# COMPACT_ATOMS: atom_id res chain seq x y z
N ALA A 1 -10.83 -38.38 -14.76
CA ALA A 1 -11.06 -38.04 -16.17
C ALA A 1 -10.05 -38.73 -17.11
N ARG A 2 -8.80 -38.99 -16.73
CA ARG A 2 -7.80 -39.62 -17.60
C ARG A 2 -8.09 -41.11 -17.89
N ASP A 3 -8.75 -41.79 -16.99
CA ASP A 3 -8.81 -43.27 -16.99
C ASP A 3 -10.20 -43.81 -17.34
N THR A 4 -11.17 -42.95 -17.60
CA THR A 4 -12.55 -43.37 -17.87
C THR A 4 -13.22 -42.41 -18.84
N GLU A 5 -13.69 -42.89 -19.97
CA GLU A 5 -14.39 -42.15 -21.01
C GLU A 5 -15.61 -41.38 -20.42
N ALA A 6 -16.38 -42.05 -19.57
CA ALA A 6 -17.51 -41.39 -18.89
C ALA A 6 -17.13 -40.15 -18.08
N HIS A 7 -15.99 -40.19 -17.38
CA HIS A 7 -15.50 -39.01 -16.64
C HIS A 7 -14.98 -37.93 -17.56
N PHE A 8 -14.44 -38.27 -18.72
CA PHE A 8 -14.02 -37.34 -19.74
C PHE A 8 -15.22 -36.60 -20.31
N GLU A 9 -16.29 -37.28 -20.64
CA GLU A 9 -17.53 -36.67 -21.13
C GLU A 9 -18.17 -35.72 -20.11
N VAL A 10 -18.17 -36.06 -18.83
CA VAL A 10 -18.63 -35.17 -17.77
C VAL A 10 -17.80 -33.88 -17.72
N LEU A 11 -16.47 -34.00 -17.78
CA LEU A 11 -15.57 -32.85 -17.78
C LEU A 11 -15.77 -31.99 -19.04
N LYS A 12 -15.88 -32.62 -20.20
CA LYS A 12 -16.11 -31.95 -21.46
C LYS A 12 -17.42 -31.15 -21.44
N ASN A 13 -18.53 -31.80 -21.06
CA ASN A 13 -19.83 -31.15 -20.95
C ASN A 13 -19.80 -29.98 -19.95
N TRP A 14 -19.06 -30.12 -18.85
CA TRP A 14 -18.90 -29.03 -17.89
C TRP A 14 -18.12 -27.85 -18.48
N LEU A 15 -17.01 -28.09 -19.18
CA LEU A 15 -16.25 -27.05 -19.85
C LEU A 15 -17.05 -26.36 -20.95
N GLU A 16 -17.78 -27.14 -21.77
CA GLU A 16 -18.65 -26.62 -22.83
C GLU A 16 -19.84 -25.80 -22.29
N SER A 17 -20.25 -26.05 -21.04
CA SER A 17 -21.32 -25.27 -20.41
C SER A 17 -20.96 -23.82 -20.15
N TYR A 18 -19.67 -23.47 -20.14
CA TYR A 18 -19.21 -22.07 -20.07
C TYR A 18 -19.38 -21.30 -21.39
N LYS A 19 -19.67 -21.99 -22.46
CA LYS A 19 -19.93 -21.41 -23.78
C LYS A 19 -18.85 -20.43 -24.23
N PRO A 20 -17.60 -20.86 -24.32
CA PRO A 20 -16.49 -19.97 -24.70
C PRO A 20 -16.72 -19.32 -26.07
N GLU A 21 -17.48 -19.96 -26.93
CA GLU A 21 -17.88 -19.43 -28.25
C GLU A 21 -18.74 -18.15 -28.17
N GLU A 22 -19.35 -17.85 -27.04
CA GLU A 22 -20.05 -16.56 -26.86
C GLU A 22 -19.05 -15.40 -26.60
N LEU A 23 -17.85 -15.71 -26.09
CA LEU A 23 -16.83 -14.72 -25.71
C LEU A 23 -15.67 -14.63 -26.71
N PHE A 24 -15.32 -15.73 -27.37
CA PHE A 24 -14.18 -15.85 -28.25
C PHE A 24 -14.58 -16.30 -29.66
N ASP A 25 -13.80 -15.89 -30.64
CA ASP A 25 -13.94 -16.34 -32.04
C ASP A 25 -13.22 -17.70 -32.25
N GLU A 26 -13.26 -18.21 -33.49
CA GLU A 26 -12.63 -19.46 -33.89
C GLU A 26 -11.10 -19.49 -33.74
N ASN A 27 -10.46 -18.32 -33.66
CA ASN A 27 -9.01 -18.15 -33.47
C ASN A 27 -8.64 -17.95 -31.98
N GLY A 28 -9.65 -17.95 -31.08
CA GLY A 28 -9.47 -17.70 -29.67
C GLY A 28 -9.30 -16.21 -29.33
N ALA A 29 -9.54 -15.30 -30.27
CA ALA A 29 -9.55 -13.87 -29.99
C ALA A 29 -10.88 -13.46 -29.34
N VAL A 30 -10.81 -12.50 -28.43
CA VAL A 30 -12.00 -11.97 -27.75
C VAL A 30 -12.87 -11.24 -28.76
N LYS A 31 -14.17 -11.54 -28.78
CA LYS A 31 -15.11 -10.92 -29.72
C LYS A 31 -15.27 -9.41 -29.49
N PRO A 32 -15.48 -8.61 -30.57
CA PRO A 32 -15.59 -7.16 -30.45
C PRO A 32 -16.69 -6.68 -29.51
N GLU A 33 -17.81 -7.37 -29.42
CA GLU A 33 -18.90 -7.04 -28.52
C GLU A 33 -18.51 -7.17 -27.03
N VAL A 34 -17.57 -8.07 -26.68
CA VAL A 34 -17.03 -8.20 -25.34
C VAL A 34 -16.03 -7.08 -25.07
N THR A 35 -15.19 -6.73 -26.03
CA THR A 35 -14.21 -5.66 -25.89
C THR A 35 -14.83 -4.27 -25.96
N ALA A 36 -16.05 -4.12 -26.45
CA ALA A 36 -16.74 -2.82 -26.51
C ALA A 36 -16.92 -2.14 -25.14
N PHE A 37 -16.92 -2.92 -24.06
CA PHE A 37 -17.01 -2.39 -22.69
C PHE A 37 -15.64 -2.04 -22.07
N MET A 38 -14.55 -2.35 -22.74
CA MET A 38 -13.21 -2.06 -22.22
C MET A 38 -12.94 -0.56 -22.26
N PRO A 39 -12.47 0.01 -21.16
CA PRO A 39 -12.10 1.41 -21.14
C PRO A 39 -10.93 1.68 -22.09
N THR A 40 -10.86 2.89 -22.62
CA THR A 40 -9.79 3.37 -23.52
C THR A 40 -9.12 4.61 -22.95
N GLY A 41 -7.86 4.86 -23.36
CA GLY A 41 -7.10 6.04 -22.95
C GLY A 41 -6.94 6.10 -21.44
N GLU A 42 -7.04 7.27 -20.85
CA GLU A 42 -6.85 7.51 -19.41
C GLU A 42 -7.83 6.78 -18.48
N LEU A 43 -8.89 6.20 -19.02
CA LEU A 43 -9.78 5.32 -18.26
C LEU A 43 -9.17 3.93 -17.98
N ARG A 44 -8.12 3.55 -18.70
CA ARG A 44 -7.33 2.36 -18.41
C ARG A 44 -6.33 2.64 -17.31
N ILE A 45 -6.26 1.79 -16.30
CA ILE A 45 -5.28 1.94 -15.20
C ILE A 45 -3.85 2.09 -15.72
N GLY A 46 -3.44 1.27 -16.69
CA GLY A 46 -2.07 1.32 -17.26
C GLY A 46 -1.79 2.57 -18.13
N GLU A 47 -2.82 3.33 -18.51
CA GLU A 47 -2.69 4.56 -19.30
C GLU A 47 -3.00 5.82 -18.48
N ASN A 48 -3.55 5.65 -17.29
CA ASN A 48 -3.87 6.76 -16.39
C ASN A 48 -2.58 7.35 -15.81
N PRO A 49 -2.32 8.67 -15.99
CA PRO A 49 -1.10 9.30 -15.49
C PRO A 49 -0.93 9.16 -13.97
N ASN A 50 -2.04 9.13 -13.21
CA ASN A 50 -2.00 9.03 -11.76
C ASN A 50 -1.80 7.60 -11.24
N ALA A 51 -2.03 6.59 -12.06
CA ALA A 51 -1.92 5.18 -11.70
C ALA A 51 -0.75 4.46 -12.41
N ASN A 52 -0.11 5.10 -13.39
CA ASN A 52 0.99 4.50 -14.12
C ASN A 52 2.32 4.84 -13.44
N GLY A 53 2.89 3.89 -12.69
CA GLY A 53 4.12 4.05 -11.93
C GLY A 53 5.31 4.54 -12.74
N GLY A 54 5.45 4.13 -14.00
CA GLY A 54 6.53 4.57 -14.86
C GLY A 54 6.46 6.04 -15.26
N ARG A 55 5.30 6.68 -15.19
CA ARG A 55 5.09 8.09 -15.57
C ARG A 55 5.21 9.07 -14.42
N ILE A 56 4.91 8.63 -13.20
CA ILE A 56 4.87 9.50 -12.01
C ILE A 56 5.94 9.13 -10.97
N ARG A 57 6.87 8.26 -11.33
CA ARG A 57 7.97 7.89 -10.45
C ARG A 57 8.86 9.10 -10.19
N GLU A 58 8.93 9.49 -8.94
CA GLU A 58 9.84 10.52 -8.44
C GLU A 58 10.93 9.88 -7.58
N GLU A 59 12.11 10.49 -7.57
CA GLU A 59 13.16 10.08 -6.67
C GLU A 59 12.81 10.46 -5.23
N LEU A 60 12.97 9.52 -4.31
CA LEU A 60 12.71 9.76 -2.89
C LEU A 60 13.81 10.64 -2.30
N LYS A 61 13.43 11.83 -1.80
CA LYS A 61 14.34 12.80 -1.18
C LYS A 61 14.51 12.45 0.29
N LEU A 62 15.57 11.72 0.60
CA LEU A 62 15.90 11.32 1.97
C LEU A 62 16.68 12.41 2.71
N PRO A 63 16.40 12.65 3.99
CA PRO A 63 17.27 13.44 4.86
C PRO A 63 18.61 12.72 5.07
N LYS A 64 19.65 13.44 5.46
CA LYS A 64 20.95 12.84 5.79
C LYS A 64 20.82 12.02 7.07
N LEU A 65 21.20 10.76 7.01
CA LEU A 65 21.08 9.84 8.15
C LEU A 65 21.92 10.28 9.35
N GLU A 66 23.06 10.89 9.10
CA GLU A 66 23.99 11.39 10.12
C GLU A 66 23.36 12.47 11.03
N ASP A 67 22.36 13.20 10.55
CA ASP A 67 21.64 14.21 11.34
C ASP A 67 20.76 13.58 12.44
N TYR A 68 20.53 12.28 12.36
CA TYR A 68 19.72 11.51 13.33
C TYR A 68 20.57 10.64 14.23
N GLU A 69 21.88 10.78 14.19
CA GLU A 69 22.80 10.07 15.07
C GLU A 69 22.51 10.39 16.54
N VAL A 70 22.60 9.38 17.37
CA VAL A 70 22.39 9.50 18.81
C VAL A 70 23.71 9.88 19.47
N LYS A 71 23.95 11.17 19.63
CA LYS A 71 25.18 11.69 20.25
C LYS A 71 25.32 11.40 21.75
N GLU A 72 24.19 11.18 22.40
CA GLU A 72 24.14 10.98 23.87
C GLU A 72 24.82 9.67 24.34
N VAL A 73 24.91 8.67 23.47
CA VAL A 73 25.61 7.41 23.78
C VAL A 73 27.10 7.61 23.90
N ALA A 74 27.69 8.57 23.21
CA ALA A 74 29.11 8.86 23.27
C ALA A 74 29.53 9.53 24.59
N GLU A 75 28.62 10.28 25.22
CA GLU A 75 28.90 10.99 26.48
C GLU A 75 28.90 10.07 27.71
N TYR A 76 28.08 9.02 27.69
CA TYR A 76 27.89 8.11 28.82
C TYR A 76 28.56 6.72 28.65
N GLY A 77 29.20 6.46 27.51
CA GLY A 77 29.82 5.18 27.18
C GLY A 77 28.82 4.13 26.66
N HIS A 78 29.34 3.01 26.18
CA HIS A 78 28.52 1.95 25.59
C HIS A 78 27.50 1.38 26.59
N GLY A 79 26.22 1.42 26.22
CA GLY A 79 25.13 0.79 26.98
C GLY A 79 24.34 1.73 27.88
N TRP A 80 24.63 3.02 27.93
CA TRP A 80 23.95 3.97 28.82
C TRP A 80 22.91 4.88 28.21
N GLY A 81 22.62 4.77 26.90
CA GLY A 81 21.55 5.52 26.25
C GLY A 81 20.27 4.70 26.14
N GLN A 82 19.23 5.01 26.88
CA GLN A 82 17.89 4.46 26.61
C GLN A 82 17.20 5.30 25.54
N LEU A 83 17.24 4.82 24.30
CA LEU A 83 16.56 5.45 23.18
C LEU A 83 15.67 4.42 22.48
N GLU A 84 14.43 4.83 22.24
CA GLU A 84 13.51 4.07 21.41
C GLU A 84 13.91 4.26 19.94
N ALA A 85 14.45 3.22 19.30
CA ALA A 85 14.87 3.25 17.90
C ALA A 85 13.72 3.69 16.97
N THR A 86 12.51 3.19 17.22
CA THR A 86 11.32 3.54 16.45
C THR A 86 10.89 5.00 16.63
N ARG A 87 11.14 5.61 17.78
CA ARG A 87 10.92 7.05 17.96
C ARG A 87 11.88 7.89 17.10
N ARG A 88 13.13 7.46 16.99
CA ARG A 88 14.11 8.09 16.08
C ARG A 88 13.73 7.91 14.62
N LEU A 89 13.27 6.71 14.27
CA LEU A 89 12.69 6.43 12.96
C LEU A 89 11.48 7.36 12.67
N GLY A 90 10.62 7.60 13.66
CA GLY A 90 9.51 8.53 13.53
C GLY A 90 9.93 9.95 13.17
N VAL A 91 11.00 10.47 13.80
CA VAL A 91 11.57 11.78 13.48
C VAL A 91 12.14 11.79 12.05
N TYR A 92 12.86 10.76 11.67
CA TYR A 92 13.39 10.60 10.30
C TYR A 92 12.26 10.55 9.26
N THR A 93 11.22 9.75 9.53
CA THR A 93 10.03 9.62 8.67
C THR A 93 9.29 10.95 8.53
N ARG A 94 9.14 11.74 9.62
CA ARG A 94 8.60 13.10 9.56
C ARG A 94 9.31 13.95 8.50
N ASP A 95 10.63 13.91 8.50
CA ASP A 95 11.41 14.74 7.59
C ASP A 95 11.42 14.18 6.16
N ILE A 96 11.25 12.86 5.98
CA ILE A 96 10.95 12.27 4.66
C ILE A 96 9.61 12.80 4.14
N ILE A 97 8.56 12.79 4.95
CA ILE A 97 7.23 13.32 4.57
C ILE A 97 7.36 14.77 4.15
N LYS A 98 8.06 15.59 4.94
CA LYS A 98 8.28 17.00 4.65
C LYS A 98 8.99 17.26 3.33
N ASN A 99 9.95 16.40 2.96
CA ASN A 99 10.68 16.51 1.70
C ASN A 99 9.93 15.93 0.50
N ASN A 100 8.89 15.11 0.73
CA ASN A 100 8.13 14.41 -0.29
C ASN A 100 6.61 14.50 -0.04
N PRO A 101 6.05 15.73 -0.02
CA PRO A 101 4.67 15.96 0.42
C PRO A 101 3.62 15.27 -0.46
N ASP A 102 3.91 15.01 -1.73
CA ASP A 102 2.97 14.46 -2.70
C ASP A 102 3.26 12.98 -3.05
N SER A 103 4.41 12.46 -2.62
CA SER A 103 4.90 11.16 -3.07
C SER A 103 5.31 10.19 -1.97
N PHE A 104 5.12 10.54 -0.69
CA PHE A 104 5.39 9.66 0.44
C PHE A 104 4.21 9.59 1.41
N ARG A 105 3.91 8.39 1.92
CA ARG A 105 2.78 8.15 2.83
C ARG A 105 3.10 7.07 3.86
N ILE A 106 2.51 7.19 5.04
CA ILE A 106 2.47 6.13 6.06
C ILE A 106 1.15 5.37 5.93
N PHE A 107 1.21 4.06 6.02
CA PHE A 107 0.06 3.16 6.12
C PHE A 107 0.17 2.34 7.40
N GLY A 108 -0.93 2.12 8.10
CA GLY A 108 -0.93 1.30 9.30
C GLY A 108 -2.33 1.01 9.83
N PRO A 109 -2.48 -0.06 10.63
CA PRO A 109 -3.77 -0.46 11.19
C PRO A 109 -4.12 0.31 12.47
N ASP A 110 -4.12 1.65 12.42
CA ASP A 110 -4.35 2.56 13.57
C ASP A 110 -3.26 2.48 14.67
N GLU A 111 -2.01 2.32 14.25
CA GLU A 111 -0.88 2.07 15.17
C GLU A 111 0.28 3.06 15.00
N THR A 112 0.12 4.16 14.27
CA THR A 112 1.21 5.12 13.99
C THR A 112 1.84 5.67 15.27
N ALA A 113 1.05 6.13 16.21
CA ALA A 113 1.53 6.69 17.48
C ALA A 113 2.10 5.61 18.41
N SER A 114 1.44 4.46 18.53
CA SER A 114 1.90 3.36 19.37
C SER A 114 3.18 2.70 18.85
N ASN A 115 3.42 2.73 17.54
CA ASN A 115 4.69 2.37 16.91
C ASN A 115 5.75 3.49 16.97
N ARG A 116 5.52 4.53 17.74
CA ARG A 116 6.46 5.66 17.96
C ARG A 116 6.72 6.53 16.71
N LEU A 117 5.80 6.51 15.73
CA LEU A 117 5.89 7.34 14.53
C LEU A 117 5.13 8.67 14.64
N GLN A 118 4.63 9.01 15.83
CA GLN A 118 3.79 10.20 16.06
C GLN A 118 4.44 11.53 15.65
N ALA A 119 5.77 11.59 15.51
CA ALA A 119 6.45 12.77 14.98
C ALA A 119 5.98 13.17 13.58
N ALA A 120 5.41 12.22 12.81
CA ALA A 120 4.80 12.52 11.51
C ALA A 120 3.69 13.57 11.63
N TYR A 121 2.95 13.59 12.73
CA TYR A 121 1.87 14.55 12.97
C TYR A 121 2.32 15.99 13.18
N ASP A 122 3.63 16.25 13.34
CA ASP A 122 4.18 17.60 13.33
C ASP A 122 4.09 18.27 11.95
N VAL A 123 3.97 17.47 10.86
CA VAL A 123 4.03 17.95 9.48
C VAL A 123 2.86 17.49 8.60
N THR A 124 2.08 16.52 9.04
CA THR A 124 0.92 16.00 8.31
C THR A 124 -0.17 15.51 9.28
N ASN A 125 -1.26 14.99 8.72
CA ASN A 125 -2.39 14.46 9.48
C ASN A 125 -2.77 13.05 8.97
N LYS A 126 -3.68 12.41 9.69
CA LYS A 126 -4.42 11.24 9.19
C LYS A 126 -5.34 11.68 8.05
N GLN A 127 -5.36 10.93 6.99
CA GLN A 127 -6.29 11.18 5.89
C GLN A 127 -7.71 10.79 6.30
N TRP A 128 -8.62 11.78 6.23
CA TRP A 128 -10.02 11.57 6.52
C TRP A 128 -10.90 12.44 5.63
N ASP A 129 -11.76 11.83 4.83
CA ASP A 129 -12.64 12.51 3.87
C ASP A 129 -14.14 12.27 4.14
N ALA A 130 -14.49 11.69 5.26
CA ALA A 130 -15.87 11.34 5.56
C ALA A 130 -16.75 12.52 6.04
N GLY A 131 -16.22 13.69 6.26
CA GLY A 131 -16.91 14.98 6.45
C GLY A 131 -17.84 15.14 7.69
N TYR A 132 -18.23 14.06 8.34
CA TYR A 132 -19.22 14.04 9.43
C TYR A 132 -18.63 13.81 10.82
N LEU A 133 -17.35 13.52 10.93
CA LEU A 133 -16.69 13.43 12.22
C LEU A 133 -16.10 14.78 12.58
N SER A 134 -16.50 15.30 13.73
CA SER A 134 -15.90 16.50 14.27
C SER A 134 -14.48 16.21 14.77
N ALA A 135 -13.62 17.23 14.81
CA ALA A 135 -12.28 17.16 15.41
C ALA A 135 -12.28 16.72 16.90
N GLN A 136 -13.45 16.53 17.49
CA GLN A 136 -13.62 16.03 18.85
C GLN A 136 -13.59 14.48 18.93
N VAL A 137 -13.65 13.79 17.80
CA VAL A 137 -13.71 12.31 17.76
C VAL A 137 -12.33 11.70 17.62
N ASP A 138 -11.45 12.34 16.88
CA ASP A 138 -10.03 11.93 16.75
C ASP A 138 -9.15 13.15 16.50
N GLU A 139 -7.88 13.04 16.85
CA GLU A 139 -6.87 14.08 16.65
C GLU A 139 -6.19 13.90 15.28
N HIS A 140 -5.65 15.00 14.76
CA HIS A 140 -4.82 15.00 13.55
C HIS A 140 -5.52 14.51 12.27
N MET A 141 -6.78 14.87 12.05
CA MET A 141 -7.51 14.49 10.83
C MET A 141 -7.56 15.62 9.80
N ALA A 142 -7.34 15.28 8.53
CA ALA A 142 -7.49 16.20 7.39
C ALA A 142 -7.71 15.41 6.08
N VAL A 143 -8.42 16.02 5.13
CA VAL A 143 -8.66 15.41 3.80
C VAL A 143 -7.35 15.08 3.08
N THR A 144 -6.33 15.90 3.24
CA THR A 144 -5.02 15.76 2.55
C THR A 144 -3.94 15.13 3.41
N GLY A 145 -4.29 14.48 4.51
CA GLY A 145 -3.32 13.81 5.39
C GLY A 145 -2.51 12.73 4.67
N GLN A 146 -1.25 12.58 5.08
CA GLN A 146 -0.34 11.57 4.50
C GLN A 146 -0.17 10.32 5.37
N VAL A 147 -0.94 10.21 6.44
CA VAL A 147 -1.05 9.00 7.26
C VAL A 147 -2.40 8.37 6.96
N THR A 148 -2.40 7.14 6.45
CA THR A 148 -3.61 6.37 6.19
C THR A 148 -3.70 5.27 7.22
N GLU A 149 -4.72 5.36 8.07
CA GLU A 149 -4.95 4.38 9.14
C GLU A 149 -6.32 3.72 8.97
N GLN A 150 -6.33 2.40 9.05
CA GLN A 150 -7.54 1.60 9.11
C GLN A 150 -7.24 0.28 9.81
N LEU A 151 -8.09 -0.12 10.75
CA LEU A 151 -7.89 -1.32 11.56
C LEU A 151 -8.04 -2.60 10.71
N SER A 152 -7.10 -2.81 9.83
CA SER A 152 -6.96 -3.98 8.99
C SER A 152 -5.56 -4.01 8.36
N GLU A 153 -4.72 -4.94 8.78
CA GLU A 153 -3.37 -5.14 8.26
C GLU A 153 -3.39 -5.41 6.76
N HIS A 154 -4.23 -6.34 6.32
CA HIS A 154 -4.36 -6.70 4.91
C HIS A 154 -4.73 -5.50 4.03
N GLN A 155 -5.70 -4.70 4.48
CA GLN A 155 -6.15 -3.55 3.69
C GLN A 155 -5.08 -2.46 3.62
N MET A 156 -4.37 -2.20 4.72
CA MET A 156 -3.32 -1.20 4.74
C MET A 156 -2.11 -1.61 3.93
N GLU A 157 -1.75 -2.88 3.94
CA GLU A 157 -0.70 -3.42 3.08
C GLU A 157 -1.10 -3.33 1.61
N GLY A 158 -2.34 -3.74 1.25
CA GLY A 158 -2.86 -3.61 -0.11
C GLY A 158 -2.93 -2.15 -0.59
N PHE A 159 -3.21 -1.19 0.29
CA PHE A 159 -3.15 0.23 -0.04
C PHE A 159 -1.71 0.69 -0.29
N LEU A 160 -0.75 0.24 0.52
CA LEU A 160 0.67 0.51 0.26
C LEU A 160 1.09 -0.06 -1.10
N GLU A 161 0.76 -1.32 -1.41
CA GLU A 161 1.06 -1.94 -2.69
C GLU A 161 0.52 -1.11 -3.87
N GLY A 162 -0.77 -0.76 -3.84
CA GLY A 162 -1.39 0.08 -4.85
C GLY A 162 -0.70 1.44 -4.99
N TYR A 163 -0.29 2.04 -3.87
CA TYR A 163 0.41 3.32 -3.85
C TYR A 163 1.81 3.23 -4.48
N LEU A 164 2.56 2.16 -4.18
CA LEU A 164 3.87 1.90 -4.76
C LEU A 164 3.79 1.67 -6.28
N LEU A 165 2.76 0.96 -6.75
CA LEU A 165 2.54 0.73 -8.18
C LEU A 165 2.27 2.02 -8.95
N THR A 166 1.88 3.11 -8.29
CA THR A 166 1.78 4.43 -8.91
C THR A 166 3.12 5.16 -9.03
N GLY A 167 4.24 4.57 -8.60
CA GLY A 167 5.58 5.17 -8.61
C GLY A 167 5.89 6.03 -7.40
N ARG A 168 5.04 6.02 -6.41
CA ARG A 168 5.19 6.72 -5.13
C ARG A 168 5.90 5.84 -4.11
N HIS A 169 6.17 6.38 -2.93
CA HIS A 169 6.88 5.73 -1.85
C HIS A 169 6.06 5.72 -0.57
N GLY A 170 6.26 4.73 0.26
CA GLY A 170 5.58 4.66 1.55
C GLY A 170 6.25 3.70 2.51
N ILE A 171 5.79 3.75 3.74
CA ILE A 171 6.09 2.75 4.75
C ILE A 171 4.79 2.23 5.33
N TRP A 172 4.87 1.02 5.83
CA TRP A 172 3.79 0.39 6.56
C TRP A 172 4.32 -0.10 7.90
N SER A 173 3.54 0.07 8.96
CA SER A 173 3.91 -0.33 10.31
C SER A 173 2.80 -1.14 10.96
N SER A 174 3.18 -2.17 11.71
CA SER A 174 2.28 -2.98 12.54
C SER A 174 3.06 -3.56 13.72
N TYR A 175 2.34 -4.22 14.64
CA TYR A 175 2.96 -4.94 15.74
C TYR A 175 3.52 -6.31 15.31
N GLU A 176 4.60 -6.74 15.93
CA GLU A 176 5.21 -8.06 15.72
C GLU A 176 4.22 -9.22 15.90
N SER A 177 3.23 -9.05 16.79
CA SER A 177 2.19 -10.08 17.03
C SER A 177 1.34 -10.40 15.81
N PHE A 178 1.29 -9.50 14.82
CA PHE A 178 0.51 -9.67 13.58
C PHE A 178 1.35 -10.07 12.37
N VAL A 179 2.63 -10.41 12.56
CA VAL A 179 3.55 -10.73 11.45
C VAL A 179 3.03 -11.85 10.53
N HIS A 180 2.31 -12.83 11.06
CA HIS A 180 1.75 -13.90 10.23
C HIS A 180 0.58 -13.46 9.34
N VAL A 181 -0.15 -12.44 9.76
CA VAL A 181 -1.19 -11.80 8.94
C VAL A 181 -0.56 -11.10 7.76
N ILE A 182 0.51 -10.37 8.02
CA ILE A 182 1.28 -9.60 7.05
C ILE A 182 1.99 -10.50 6.03
N ASP A 183 2.67 -11.54 6.50
CA ASP A 183 3.43 -12.48 5.68
C ASP A 183 2.61 -13.05 4.53
N SER A 184 1.31 -13.29 4.76
CA SER A 184 0.43 -13.82 3.72
C SER A 184 0.23 -12.85 2.56
N MET A 185 0.14 -11.56 2.81
CA MET A 185 0.00 -10.51 1.79
C MET A 185 1.35 -10.23 1.11
N LEU A 186 2.42 -10.12 1.90
CA LEU A 186 3.76 -9.89 1.37
C LEU A 186 4.17 -10.97 0.37
N ASN A 187 3.85 -12.23 0.66
CA ASN A 187 4.10 -13.34 -0.27
C ASN A 187 3.27 -13.27 -1.56
N GLN A 188 2.13 -12.59 -1.55
CA GLN A 188 1.35 -12.34 -2.76
C GLN A 188 1.92 -11.19 -3.60
N HIS A 189 2.56 -10.23 -2.95
CA HIS A 189 3.18 -9.08 -3.62
C HIS A 189 4.52 -9.44 -4.26
N ALA A 190 5.29 -10.34 -3.66
CA ALA A 190 6.61 -10.76 -4.11
C ALA A 190 6.53 -11.64 -5.36
#